data_a73888ecf635c8a3f20ad21b65e185c9
#
_entry.id   a73888ecf635c8a3f20ad21b65e185c9
#
_cell.length_a   1.000
_cell.length_b   1.000
_cell.length_c   1.000
_cell.angle_alpha   90.00
_cell.angle_beta   90.00
_cell.angle_gamma   90.00
#
_symmetry.space_group_name_H-M   'P 1'
#
loop_
_entity.id
_entity.type
_entity.pdbx_description
1 polymer ?
#
loop_
_entity_poly.entity_id
_entity_poly.type
_entity_poly.pdbx_seq_one_letter_code
_entity_poly.pdbx_strand_id
1 'polypeptide(L)'
;MQTIYQTAKPFDQLLKKQKREAGQTYRPMYYVVEQPLNEGLLLYHTMTKALLLLTPEEAEIYKTSPTALPQLIEQWFLVPLNHDDRLLSRQIRDVARMLEKKTGAVTNYTIMTTTDCNARCFYCYELGRPRVPMSQETAEHTADYIIKHCQGKKVNLRWFGGEPLYNKTVISLICRRLKDTGIDYHSTMVSNGYLFDDNVVNEAKELWKLKKVQITLDDTEQTYNRCKAYI
;
A
#
# COMPACT_ATOMS: atom_id res chain seq x y z
N MET A 1 18.91 -19.49 15.53
CA MET A 1 17.91 -18.52 15.01
C MET A 1 18.63 -17.26 14.49
N GLN A 2 18.39 -16.91 13.24
CA GLN A 2 18.96 -15.74 12.61
C GLN A 2 17.86 -14.74 12.28
N THR A 3 17.98 -13.49 12.71
CA THR A 3 17.10 -12.40 12.28
C THR A 3 17.54 -11.95 10.90
N ILE A 4 16.71 -12.17 9.88
CA ILE A 4 16.99 -11.75 8.49
C ILE A 4 16.57 -10.30 8.29
N TYR A 5 15.44 -9.91 8.88
CA TYR A 5 14.91 -8.56 8.76
C TYR A 5 14.05 -8.20 9.97
N GLN A 6 14.26 -7.02 10.50
CA GLN A 6 13.44 -6.44 11.55
C GLN A 6 13.08 -5.03 11.16
N THR A 7 11.81 -4.78 10.86
CA THR A 7 11.33 -3.40 10.73
C THR A 7 11.02 -2.88 12.12
N ALA A 8 11.88 -2.05 12.61
CA ALA A 8 11.49 -1.17 13.68
C ALA A 8 10.60 -0.06 13.12
N LYS A 9 9.62 0.32 13.77
CA LYS A 9 9.37 1.68 14.18
C LYS A 9 7.93 2.11 14.45
N PRO A 10 6.84 1.69 13.87
CA PRO A 10 5.60 2.01 14.60
C PRO A 10 5.18 0.92 15.59
N PHE A 11 5.50 -0.36 15.32
CA PHE A 11 5.00 -1.46 16.14
C PHE A 11 5.87 -1.76 17.37
N ASP A 12 7.20 -1.62 17.30
CA ASP A 12 8.09 -1.82 18.47
C ASP A 12 7.80 -0.81 19.58
N GLN A 13 7.27 0.37 19.24
CA GLN A 13 6.86 1.37 20.23
C GLN A 13 5.50 1.06 20.86
N LEU A 14 4.63 0.35 20.15
CA LEU A 14 3.27 0.00 20.59
C LEU A 14 3.21 -1.39 21.22
N LEU A 15 4.00 -2.33 20.73
CA LEU A 15 4.13 -3.68 21.26
C LEU A 15 5.38 -3.75 22.14
N LYS A 16 5.19 -3.61 23.45
CA LYS A 16 6.26 -3.93 24.40
C LYS A 16 6.62 -5.40 24.27
N LYS A 17 7.91 -5.74 24.52
CA LYS A 17 8.35 -7.14 24.56
C LYS A 17 7.44 -7.96 25.48
N GLN A 18 6.94 -9.07 24.96
CA GLN A 18 6.14 -10.00 25.76
C GLN A 18 7.05 -10.71 26.77
N LYS A 19 6.61 -10.82 28.01
CA LYS A 19 7.34 -11.58 29.03
C LYS A 19 6.80 -13.00 29.07
N ARG A 20 7.71 -13.97 29.15
CA ARG A 20 7.35 -15.36 29.38
C ARG A 20 6.76 -15.51 30.80
N GLU A 21 5.61 -16.16 30.89
CA GLU A 21 4.98 -16.50 32.17
C GLU A 21 5.19 -18.00 32.48
N ALA A 22 5.52 -18.31 33.72
CA ALA A 22 5.71 -19.68 34.14
C ALA A 22 4.37 -20.45 34.09
N GLY A 23 4.40 -21.69 33.60
CA GLY A 23 3.20 -22.53 33.50
C GLY A 23 2.26 -22.22 32.33
N GLN A 24 2.57 -21.22 31.52
CA GLN A 24 1.77 -20.84 30.35
C GLN A 24 2.13 -21.70 29.13
N THR A 25 1.10 -22.17 28.43
CA THR A 25 1.25 -22.82 27.12
C THR A 25 1.18 -21.76 26.01
N TYR A 26 2.03 -21.89 25.01
CA TYR A 26 2.12 -20.96 23.89
C TYR A 26 1.80 -21.65 22.57
N ARG A 27 1.31 -20.87 21.61
CA ARG A 27 1.07 -21.26 20.22
C ARG A 27 1.59 -20.20 19.27
N PRO A 28 1.80 -20.54 17.98
CA PRO A 28 2.05 -19.53 16.95
C PRO A 28 0.94 -18.47 16.92
N MET A 29 1.33 -17.22 16.79
CA MET A 29 0.37 -16.13 16.58
C MET A 29 -0.28 -16.26 15.19
N TYR A 30 -1.56 -15.99 15.09
CA TYR A 30 -2.32 -16.06 13.81
C TYR A 30 -1.68 -15.28 12.66
N TYR A 31 -0.92 -14.23 12.97
CA TYR A 31 -0.26 -13.37 12.00
C TYR A 31 1.16 -13.81 11.63
N VAL A 32 1.58 -15.00 12.02
CA VAL A 32 2.86 -15.61 11.62
C VAL A 32 2.62 -16.53 10.44
N VAL A 33 3.39 -16.32 9.38
CA VAL A 33 3.46 -17.16 8.19
C VAL A 33 4.70 -18.03 8.30
N GLU A 34 4.55 -19.32 8.07
CA GLU A 34 5.60 -20.32 8.14
C GLU A 34 5.93 -20.82 6.74
N GLN A 35 7.21 -20.81 6.37
CA GLN A 35 7.69 -21.35 5.10
C GLN A 35 8.85 -22.31 5.35
N PRO A 36 8.66 -23.63 5.15
CA PRO A 36 9.75 -24.58 5.20
C PRO A 36 10.79 -24.30 4.10
N LEU A 37 12.07 -24.38 4.45
CA LEU A 37 13.22 -24.28 3.56
C LEU A 37 14.14 -25.49 3.77
N ASN A 38 15.07 -25.75 2.82
CA ASN A 38 16.06 -26.82 2.98
C ASN A 38 16.98 -26.63 4.20
N GLU A 39 17.21 -25.38 4.59
CA GLU A 39 18.08 -24.95 5.69
C GLU A 39 17.33 -24.68 7.00
N GLY A 40 16.01 -24.94 7.06
CA GLY A 40 15.23 -24.74 8.29
C GLY A 40 13.80 -24.24 8.05
N LEU A 41 13.30 -23.41 8.95
CA LEU A 41 11.94 -22.86 8.91
C LEU A 41 12.00 -21.33 8.92
N LEU A 42 11.48 -20.72 7.88
CA LEU A 42 11.33 -19.26 7.80
C LEU A 42 10.01 -18.85 8.45
N LEU A 43 10.07 -17.90 9.39
CA LEU A 43 8.93 -17.30 10.05
C LEU A 43 8.81 -15.83 9.67
N TYR A 44 7.66 -15.45 9.12
CA TYR A 44 7.35 -14.06 8.81
C TYR A 44 6.16 -13.55 9.63
N HIS A 45 6.38 -12.51 10.42
CA HIS A 45 5.32 -11.89 11.21
C HIS A 45 4.67 -10.74 10.45
N THR A 46 3.46 -10.95 9.95
CA THR A 46 2.78 -9.99 9.05
C THR A 46 2.45 -8.65 9.70
N MET A 47 2.31 -8.59 11.03
CA MET A 47 2.07 -7.33 11.75
C MET A 47 3.36 -6.54 11.99
N THR A 48 4.40 -7.19 12.55
CA THR A 48 5.67 -6.53 12.88
C THR A 48 6.64 -6.44 11.70
N LYS A 49 6.36 -7.20 10.62
CA LYS A 49 7.25 -7.38 9.45
C LYS A 49 8.57 -8.05 9.75
N ALA A 50 8.73 -8.59 10.96
CA ALA A 50 9.94 -9.33 11.33
C ALA A 50 10.04 -10.64 10.55
N LEU A 51 11.24 -11.00 10.14
CA LEU A 51 11.57 -12.20 9.39
C LEU A 51 12.69 -12.94 10.10
N LEU A 52 12.44 -14.18 10.51
CA LEU A 52 13.38 -15.03 11.25
C LEU A 52 13.59 -16.35 10.52
N LEU A 53 14.83 -16.84 10.52
CA LEU A 53 15.16 -18.19 10.08
C LEU A 53 15.53 -19.03 11.30
N LEU A 54 14.78 -20.11 11.51
CA LEU A 54 15.09 -21.14 12.50
C LEU A 54 15.94 -22.23 11.85
N THR A 55 16.96 -22.73 12.59
CA THR A 55 17.69 -23.93 12.16
C THR A 55 16.76 -25.15 12.16
N PRO A 56 17.15 -26.27 11.55
CA PRO A 56 16.34 -27.50 11.60
C PRO A 56 16.01 -27.95 13.03
N GLU A 57 16.99 -27.87 13.94
CA GLU A 57 16.79 -28.21 15.36
C GLU A 57 15.79 -27.25 16.04
N GLU A 58 15.94 -25.95 15.81
CA GLU A 58 15.04 -24.95 16.35
C GLU A 58 13.62 -25.06 15.76
N ALA A 59 13.50 -25.44 14.49
CA ALA A 59 12.22 -25.70 13.84
C ALA A 59 11.48 -26.90 14.48
N GLU A 60 12.22 -27.94 14.88
CA GLU A 60 11.65 -29.07 15.61
C GLU A 60 11.21 -28.67 17.03
N ILE A 61 12.03 -27.88 17.74
CA ILE A 61 11.67 -27.32 19.05
C ILE A 61 10.43 -26.41 18.93
N TYR A 62 10.35 -25.61 17.89
CA TYR A 62 9.18 -24.74 17.63
C TYR A 62 7.88 -25.52 17.52
N LYS A 63 7.91 -26.70 16.88
CA LYS A 63 6.74 -27.58 16.72
C LYS A 63 6.38 -28.36 17.97
N THR A 64 7.38 -28.85 18.70
CA THR A 64 7.19 -29.79 19.81
C THR A 64 7.16 -29.11 21.18
N SER A 65 7.99 -28.08 21.37
CA SER A 65 8.19 -27.42 22.67
C SER A 65 8.44 -25.91 22.47
N PRO A 66 7.49 -25.14 21.91
CA PRO A 66 7.69 -23.75 21.53
C PRO A 66 8.10 -22.85 22.71
N THR A 67 7.73 -23.21 23.94
CA THR A 67 8.13 -22.50 25.17
C THR A 67 9.64 -22.50 25.41
N ALA A 68 10.39 -23.40 24.77
CA ALA A 68 11.85 -23.46 24.87
C ALA A 68 12.56 -22.36 24.00
N LEU A 69 11.79 -21.60 23.20
CA LEU A 69 12.28 -20.52 22.36
C LEU A 69 11.81 -19.14 22.88
N PRO A 70 12.36 -18.62 23.98
CA PRO A 70 11.87 -17.40 24.64
C PRO A 70 11.93 -16.16 23.72
N GLN A 71 12.86 -16.10 22.78
CA GLN A 71 12.97 -15.00 21.83
C GLN A 71 11.76 -14.88 20.91
N LEU A 72 11.13 -16.00 20.54
CA LEU A 72 9.89 -15.99 19.74
C LEU A 72 8.70 -15.45 20.54
N ILE A 73 8.70 -15.70 21.87
CA ILE A 73 7.70 -15.14 22.78
C ILE A 73 7.91 -13.61 22.88
N GLU A 74 9.13 -13.15 23.15
CA GLU A 74 9.46 -11.73 23.27
C GLU A 74 9.08 -10.93 22.02
N GLN A 75 9.21 -11.52 20.84
CA GLN A 75 8.96 -10.90 19.55
C GLN A 75 7.54 -11.15 18.98
N TRP A 76 6.64 -11.69 19.80
CA TRP A 76 5.25 -11.95 19.43
C TRP A 76 5.03 -13.01 18.34
N PHE A 77 6.03 -13.81 18.00
CA PHE A 77 5.83 -14.97 17.13
C PHE A 77 5.02 -16.07 17.83
N LEU A 78 5.17 -16.17 19.16
CA LEU A 78 4.43 -17.07 20.03
C LEU A 78 3.60 -16.26 21.02
N VAL A 79 2.37 -16.66 21.23
CA VAL A 79 1.44 -16.01 22.16
C VAL A 79 0.79 -17.07 23.07
N PRO A 80 0.31 -16.69 24.26
CA PRO A 80 -0.46 -17.60 25.10
C PRO A 80 -1.62 -18.25 24.35
N LEU A 81 -1.95 -19.49 24.68
CA LEU A 81 -2.99 -20.25 23.99
C LEU A 81 -4.35 -19.52 23.93
N ASN A 82 -4.68 -18.79 25.00
CA ASN A 82 -5.93 -18.02 25.16
C ASN A 82 -5.82 -16.56 24.64
N HIS A 83 -4.72 -16.18 24.00
CA HIS A 83 -4.53 -14.82 23.49
C HIS A 83 -5.50 -14.51 22.33
N ASP A 84 -6.13 -13.32 22.37
CA ASP A 84 -6.97 -12.85 21.27
C ASP A 84 -6.14 -12.00 20.28
N ASP A 85 -5.59 -12.67 19.27
CA ASP A 85 -4.76 -12.07 18.23
C ASP A 85 -5.53 -11.00 17.42
N ARG A 86 -6.84 -11.20 17.22
CA ARG A 86 -7.68 -10.28 16.45
C ARG A 86 -7.98 -9.01 17.24
N LEU A 87 -8.19 -9.13 18.55
CA LEU A 87 -8.38 -7.98 19.42
C LEU A 87 -7.12 -7.10 19.41
N LEU A 88 -5.94 -7.69 19.60
CA LEU A 88 -4.67 -6.97 19.54
C LEU A 88 -4.50 -6.25 18.20
N SER A 89 -4.77 -6.92 17.09
CA SER A 89 -4.69 -6.32 15.75
C SER A 89 -5.66 -5.14 15.57
N ARG A 90 -6.87 -5.21 16.12
CA ARG A 90 -7.83 -4.09 16.13
C ARG A 90 -7.31 -2.92 16.95
N GLN A 91 -6.86 -3.17 18.17
CA GLN A 91 -6.34 -2.12 19.06
C GLN A 91 -5.18 -1.36 18.41
N ILE A 92 -4.22 -2.08 17.79
CA ILE A 92 -3.09 -1.44 17.10
C ILE A 92 -3.56 -0.56 15.94
N ARG A 93 -4.52 -1.03 15.12
CA ARG A 93 -5.09 -0.22 14.04
C ARG A 93 -5.83 1.02 14.55
N ASP A 94 -6.55 0.88 15.64
CA ASP A 94 -7.29 2.01 16.22
C ASP A 94 -6.35 3.08 16.79
N VAL A 95 -5.26 2.66 17.45
CA VAL A 95 -4.19 3.57 17.89
C VAL A 95 -3.51 4.24 16.70
N ALA A 96 -3.16 3.49 15.65
CA ALA A 96 -2.57 4.06 14.45
C ALA A 96 -3.50 5.12 13.81
N ARG A 97 -4.80 4.83 13.69
CA ARG A 97 -5.80 5.77 13.19
C ARG A 97 -5.93 7.03 14.08
N MET A 98 -5.85 6.86 15.41
CA MET A 98 -5.88 7.99 16.33
C MET A 98 -4.64 8.88 16.19
N LEU A 99 -3.48 8.29 15.96
CA LEU A 99 -2.23 9.01 15.73
C LEU A 99 -2.26 9.78 14.40
N GLU A 100 -2.82 9.17 13.34
CA GLU A 100 -3.00 9.83 12.05
C GLU A 100 -4.00 11.00 12.14
N LYS A 101 -5.10 10.85 12.87
CA LYS A 101 -6.11 11.89 13.06
C LYS A 101 -5.60 13.14 13.79
N LYS A 102 -4.51 13.06 14.53
CA LYS A 102 -3.93 14.21 15.27
C LYS A 102 -3.52 15.38 14.36
N THR A 103 -3.31 15.15 13.07
CA THR A 103 -2.92 16.24 12.16
C THR A 103 -4.11 16.90 11.47
N GLY A 104 -5.29 16.27 11.41
CA GLY A 104 -6.48 16.77 10.72
C GLY A 104 -6.31 17.01 9.22
N ALA A 105 -5.07 16.99 8.72
CA ALA A 105 -4.76 17.24 7.32
C ALA A 105 -4.87 15.97 6.50
N VAL A 106 -5.53 16.05 5.35
CA VAL A 106 -5.54 15.01 4.33
C VAL A 106 -4.47 15.36 3.29
N THR A 107 -3.49 14.48 3.11
CA THR A 107 -2.34 14.75 2.23
C THR A 107 -2.17 13.74 1.09
N ASN A 108 -2.91 12.65 1.11
CA ASN A 108 -2.83 11.61 0.07
C ASN A 108 -4.19 11.46 -0.61
N TYR A 109 -4.22 11.63 -1.91
CA TYR A 109 -5.43 11.58 -2.71
C TYR A 109 -5.24 10.63 -3.89
N THR A 110 -6.17 9.68 -4.05
CA THR A 110 -6.29 8.91 -5.29
C THR A 110 -7.48 9.47 -6.06
N ILE A 111 -7.22 9.95 -7.27
CA ILE A 111 -8.20 10.67 -8.08
C ILE A 111 -8.45 9.87 -9.36
N MET A 112 -9.68 9.47 -9.56
CA MET A 112 -10.13 8.83 -10.80
C MET A 112 -10.58 9.92 -11.76
N THR A 113 -9.80 10.15 -12.81
CA THR A 113 -10.09 11.19 -13.80
C THR A 113 -11.20 10.77 -14.77
N THR A 114 -11.34 9.47 -14.96
CA THR A 114 -12.36 8.85 -15.80
C THR A 114 -12.46 7.36 -15.50
N THR A 115 -13.63 6.78 -15.74
CA THR A 115 -13.80 5.32 -15.81
C THR A 115 -13.69 4.81 -17.27
N ASP A 116 -13.48 5.70 -18.25
CA ASP A 116 -13.24 5.30 -19.63
C ASP A 116 -11.75 5.02 -19.90
N CYS A 117 -11.48 4.24 -20.95
CA CYS A 117 -10.15 3.80 -21.33
C CYS A 117 -10.10 3.59 -22.85
N ASN A 118 -8.93 3.81 -23.42
CA ASN A 118 -8.64 3.48 -24.84
C ASN A 118 -8.32 1.98 -25.05
N ALA A 119 -8.39 1.16 -24.02
CA ALA A 119 -8.20 -0.29 -24.08
C ALA A 119 -9.47 -1.05 -23.63
N ARG A 120 -9.56 -2.31 -24.00
CA ARG A 120 -10.69 -3.23 -23.66
C ARG A 120 -10.18 -4.54 -23.09
N CYS A 121 -9.33 -4.44 -22.06
CA CYS A 121 -8.73 -5.59 -21.42
C CYS A 121 -9.82 -6.54 -20.88
N PHE A 122 -9.75 -7.81 -21.25
CA PHE A 122 -10.74 -8.82 -20.84
C PHE A 122 -10.75 -9.06 -19.31
N TYR A 123 -9.65 -8.76 -18.61
CA TYR A 123 -9.48 -8.90 -17.17
C TYR A 123 -9.74 -7.59 -16.39
N CYS A 124 -10.22 -6.54 -17.06
CA CYS A 124 -10.42 -5.24 -16.44
C CYS A 124 -11.53 -5.29 -15.39
N TYR A 125 -11.23 -4.84 -14.16
CA TYR A 125 -12.22 -4.78 -13.08
C TYR A 125 -13.35 -3.76 -13.35
N GLU A 126 -13.16 -2.83 -14.30
CA GLU A 126 -14.18 -1.87 -14.76
C GLU A 126 -15.01 -2.39 -15.94
N LEU A 127 -14.76 -3.62 -16.39
CA LEU A 127 -15.54 -4.21 -17.50
C LEU A 127 -17.04 -4.20 -17.19
N GLY A 128 -17.84 -3.66 -18.10
CA GLY A 128 -19.28 -3.53 -17.93
C GLY A 128 -19.73 -2.34 -17.06
N ARG A 129 -18.80 -1.52 -16.55
CA ARG A 129 -19.16 -0.29 -15.83
C ARG A 129 -19.42 0.87 -16.79
N PRO A 130 -20.29 1.84 -16.40
CA PRO A 130 -20.48 3.07 -17.16
C PRO A 130 -19.16 3.84 -17.36
N ARG A 131 -18.97 4.41 -18.54
CA ARG A 131 -17.80 5.21 -18.88
C ARG A 131 -18.12 6.67 -18.64
N VAL A 132 -17.61 7.18 -17.52
CA VAL A 132 -17.91 8.53 -17.05
C VAL A 132 -16.61 9.30 -16.88
N PRO A 133 -16.35 10.31 -17.72
CA PRO A 133 -15.24 11.24 -17.48
C PRO A 133 -15.59 12.20 -16.33
N MET A 134 -14.60 12.56 -15.53
CA MET A 134 -14.75 13.63 -14.56
C MET A 134 -15.05 14.94 -15.30
N SER A 135 -16.07 15.66 -14.89
CA SER A 135 -16.37 16.98 -15.43
C SER A 135 -15.38 18.03 -14.92
N GLN A 136 -15.27 19.16 -15.64
CA GLN A 136 -14.45 20.29 -15.20
C GLN A 136 -14.91 20.80 -13.82
N GLU A 137 -16.21 20.92 -13.59
CA GLU A 137 -16.78 21.32 -12.31
C GLU A 137 -16.36 20.38 -11.17
N THR A 138 -16.42 19.06 -11.40
CA THR A 138 -15.97 18.08 -10.40
C THR A 138 -14.47 18.21 -10.13
N ALA A 139 -13.66 18.51 -11.15
CA ALA A 139 -12.22 18.71 -10.99
C ALA A 139 -11.91 19.99 -10.20
N GLU A 140 -12.66 21.07 -10.41
CA GLU A 140 -12.55 22.31 -9.65
C GLU A 140 -12.90 22.07 -8.17
N HIS A 141 -14.03 21.43 -7.90
CA HIS A 141 -14.42 21.05 -6.54
C HIS A 141 -13.43 20.12 -5.86
N THR A 142 -12.82 19.20 -6.63
CA THR A 142 -11.76 18.31 -6.12
C THR A 142 -10.53 19.12 -5.71
N ALA A 143 -10.12 20.09 -6.53
CA ALA A 143 -9.00 20.96 -6.18
C ALA A 143 -9.29 21.79 -4.93
N ASP A 144 -10.48 22.37 -4.83
CA ASP A 144 -10.91 23.17 -3.66
C ASP A 144 -10.98 22.31 -2.38
N TYR A 145 -11.44 21.05 -2.51
CA TYR A 145 -11.41 20.11 -1.41
C TYR A 145 -9.98 19.83 -0.92
N ILE A 146 -9.04 19.57 -1.85
CA ILE A 146 -7.64 19.34 -1.52
C ILE A 146 -7.03 20.56 -0.82
N ILE A 147 -7.23 21.75 -1.38
CA ILE A 147 -6.74 23.03 -0.84
C ILE A 147 -7.23 23.21 0.60
N LYS A 148 -8.51 23.01 0.84
CA LYS A 148 -9.14 23.17 2.15
C LYS A 148 -8.60 22.17 3.18
N HIS A 149 -8.35 20.92 2.78
CA HIS A 149 -8.08 19.84 3.73
C HIS A 149 -6.59 19.49 3.89
N CYS A 150 -5.71 19.97 3.00
CA CYS A 150 -4.27 19.74 3.15
C CYS A 150 -3.64 20.60 4.27
N GLN A 151 -4.29 21.66 4.71
CA GLN A 151 -3.79 22.55 5.76
C GLN A 151 -2.37 23.06 5.49
N GLY A 152 -2.06 23.41 4.24
CA GLY A 152 -0.75 23.88 3.81
C GLY A 152 0.34 22.81 3.76
N LYS A 153 0.02 21.54 4.02
CA LYS A 153 0.99 20.45 3.92
C LYS A 153 1.17 20.00 2.49
N LYS A 154 2.33 19.39 2.23
CA LYS A 154 2.63 18.78 0.94
C LYS A 154 1.63 17.68 0.59
N VAL A 155 1.14 17.69 -0.65
CA VAL A 155 0.10 16.78 -1.16
C VAL A 155 0.70 15.73 -2.10
N ASN A 156 0.25 14.49 -1.93
CA ASN A 156 0.57 13.36 -2.80
C ASN A 156 -0.66 13.00 -3.61
N LEU A 157 -0.60 13.16 -4.92
CA LEU A 157 -1.66 12.82 -5.84
C LEU A 157 -1.37 11.48 -6.51
N ARG A 158 -2.38 10.65 -6.67
CA ARG A 158 -2.31 9.43 -7.47
C ARG A 158 -3.40 9.46 -8.52
N TRP A 159 -3.00 9.59 -9.77
CA TRP A 159 -3.91 9.55 -10.91
C TRP A 159 -4.25 8.12 -11.24
N PHE A 160 -5.54 7.85 -11.32
CA PHE A 160 -6.08 6.51 -11.48
C PHE A 160 -7.35 6.55 -12.33
N GLY A 161 -7.97 5.38 -12.59
CA GLY A 161 -9.23 5.23 -13.34
C GLY A 161 -9.11 4.17 -14.41
N GLY A 162 -9.88 4.29 -15.47
CA GLY A 162 -9.72 3.47 -16.66
C GLY A 162 -8.35 3.75 -17.30
N GLU A 163 -8.24 4.86 -18.04
CA GLU A 163 -6.96 5.42 -18.44
C GLU A 163 -6.93 6.91 -18.05
N PRO A 164 -6.10 7.32 -17.08
CA PRO A 164 -6.09 8.71 -16.61
C PRO A 164 -5.81 9.74 -17.70
N LEU A 165 -4.96 9.42 -18.65
CA LEU A 165 -4.60 10.31 -19.75
C LEU A 165 -5.73 10.52 -20.75
N TYR A 166 -6.75 9.67 -20.72
CA TYR A 166 -7.94 9.85 -21.56
C TYR A 166 -8.74 11.09 -21.16
N ASN A 167 -8.53 11.58 -19.93
CA ASN A 167 -9.08 12.84 -19.43
C ASN A 167 -7.98 13.72 -18.79
N LYS A 168 -6.85 13.91 -19.49
CA LYS A 168 -5.69 14.65 -18.98
C LYS A 168 -5.99 16.13 -18.66
N THR A 169 -7.01 16.69 -19.27
CA THR A 169 -7.42 18.08 -19.04
C THR A 169 -7.75 18.35 -17.58
N VAL A 170 -8.44 17.42 -16.91
CA VAL A 170 -8.78 17.58 -15.48
C VAL A 170 -7.57 17.42 -14.57
N ILE A 171 -6.58 16.61 -14.97
CA ILE A 171 -5.29 16.50 -14.26
C ILE A 171 -4.62 17.88 -14.25
N SER A 172 -4.49 18.49 -15.43
CA SER A 172 -3.86 19.80 -15.59
C SER A 172 -4.62 20.89 -14.85
N LEU A 173 -5.97 20.85 -14.87
CA LEU A 173 -6.80 21.80 -14.14
C LEU A 173 -6.52 21.71 -12.63
N ILE A 174 -6.60 20.53 -12.04
CA ILE A 174 -6.35 20.34 -10.61
C ILE A 174 -4.94 20.78 -10.24
N CYS A 175 -3.92 20.39 -11.03
CA CYS A 175 -2.53 20.76 -10.79
C CYS A 175 -2.30 22.27 -10.88
N ARG A 176 -2.91 22.98 -11.84
CA ARG A 176 -2.83 24.45 -11.94
C ARG A 176 -3.42 25.11 -10.71
N ARG A 177 -4.62 24.71 -10.29
CA ARG A 177 -5.27 25.22 -9.07
C ARG A 177 -4.38 25.08 -7.84
N LEU A 178 -3.76 23.92 -7.65
CA LEU A 178 -2.83 23.70 -6.53
C LEU A 178 -1.58 24.57 -6.64
N LYS A 179 -1.02 24.71 -7.84
CA LYS A 179 0.14 25.55 -8.11
C LYS A 179 -0.16 27.03 -7.82
N ASP A 180 -1.31 27.52 -8.27
CA ASP A 180 -1.75 28.92 -8.10
C ASP A 180 -1.97 29.29 -6.63
N THR A 181 -2.35 28.32 -5.80
CA THR A 181 -2.48 28.49 -4.34
C THR A 181 -1.20 28.24 -3.55
N GLY A 182 -0.07 27.97 -4.24
CA GLY A 182 1.23 27.75 -3.61
C GLY A 182 1.39 26.43 -2.84
N ILE A 183 0.47 25.47 -3.02
CA ILE A 183 0.55 24.16 -2.37
C ILE A 183 1.64 23.33 -3.04
N ASP A 184 2.59 22.82 -2.25
CA ASP A 184 3.57 21.84 -2.73
C ASP A 184 2.91 20.48 -2.94
N TYR A 185 3.10 19.90 -4.12
CA TYR A 185 2.58 18.59 -4.44
C TYR A 185 3.54 17.81 -5.33
N HIS A 186 3.37 16.51 -5.36
CA HIS A 186 3.88 15.64 -6.42
C HIS A 186 2.82 14.60 -6.76
N SER A 187 2.99 13.95 -7.90
CA SER A 187 2.02 12.95 -8.32
C SER A 187 2.67 11.64 -8.76
N THR A 188 1.85 10.61 -8.78
CA THR A 188 2.11 9.30 -9.36
C THR A 188 0.93 8.91 -10.26
N MET A 189 1.13 8.00 -11.19
CA MET A 189 0.09 7.59 -12.13
C MET A 189 0.13 6.09 -12.36
N VAL A 190 -1.04 5.49 -12.51
CA VAL A 190 -1.20 4.15 -13.09
C VAL A 190 -1.80 4.32 -14.47
N SER A 191 -1.11 3.86 -15.50
CA SER A 191 -1.47 4.08 -16.90
C SER A 191 -1.15 2.84 -17.74
N ASN A 192 -1.86 2.65 -18.84
CA ASN A 192 -1.47 1.65 -19.84
C ASN A 192 -0.30 2.13 -20.73
N GLY A 193 0.11 3.39 -20.61
CA GLY A 193 1.27 3.94 -21.30
C GLY A 193 1.04 4.41 -22.74
N TYR A 194 -0.08 4.05 -23.36
CA TYR A 194 -0.32 4.26 -24.80
C TYR A 194 -0.41 5.74 -25.19
N LEU A 195 -0.91 6.60 -24.31
CA LEU A 195 -1.13 8.02 -24.59
C LEU A 195 0.03 8.94 -24.15
N PHE A 196 1.19 8.38 -23.79
CA PHE A 196 2.38 9.18 -23.50
C PHE A 196 3.05 9.61 -24.80
N ASP A 197 2.84 10.85 -25.19
CA ASP A 197 3.61 11.55 -26.23
C ASP A 197 4.55 12.58 -25.58
N ASP A 198 5.38 13.25 -26.39
CA ASP A 198 6.33 14.26 -25.90
C ASP A 198 5.63 15.42 -25.18
N ASN A 199 4.46 15.83 -25.64
CA ASN A 199 3.68 16.90 -25.01
C ASN A 199 3.19 16.47 -23.62
N VAL A 200 2.65 15.25 -23.52
CA VAL A 200 2.21 14.67 -22.25
C VAL A 200 3.39 14.51 -21.29
N VAL A 201 4.54 14.06 -21.78
CA VAL A 201 5.76 13.93 -20.97
C VAL A 201 6.22 15.29 -20.43
N ASN A 202 6.21 16.33 -21.25
CA ASN A 202 6.58 17.68 -20.83
C ASN A 202 5.59 18.22 -19.77
N GLU A 203 4.29 18.10 -20.03
CA GLU A 203 3.27 18.53 -19.07
C GLU A 203 3.34 17.74 -17.75
N ALA A 204 3.62 16.44 -17.82
CA ALA A 204 3.80 15.56 -16.67
C ALA A 204 4.98 16.00 -15.77
N LYS A 205 6.08 16.48 -16.37
CA LYS A 205 7.24 17.00 -15.64
C LYS A 205 6.97 18.39 -15.05
N GLU A 206 6.51 19.31 -15.88
CA GLU A 206 6.45 20.74 -15.54
C GLU A 206 5.24 21.09 -14.67
N LEU A 207 4.08 20.52 -14.97
CA LEU A 207 2.84 20.87 -14.30
C LEU A 207 2.39 19.80 -13.32
N TRP A 208 2.31 18.51 -13.73
CA TRP A 208 1.78 17.48 -12.85
C TRP A 208 2.78 17.01 -11.80
N LYS A 209 4.06 17.40 -11.91
CA LYS A 209 5.16 16.99 -11.03
C LYS A 209 5.17 15.46 -10.83
N LEU A 210 5.00 14.73 -11.93
CA LEU A 210 4.87 13.27 -11.97
C LEU A 210 6.22 12.62 -11.63
N LYS A 211 6.27 11.86 -10.53
CA LYS A 211 7.50 11.22 -10.03
C LYS A 211 7.60 9.74 -10.40
N LYS A 212 6.46 9.09 -10.62
CA LYS A 212 6.41 7.67 -10.93
C LYS A 212 5.20 7.35 -11.78
N VAL A 213 5.41 6.56 -12.81
CA VAL A 213 4.34 5.91 -13.58
C VAL A 213 4.44 4.41 -13.37
N GLN A 214 3.33 3.79 -13.05
CA GLN A 214 3.19 2.35 -13.02
C GLN A 214 2.50 1.92 -14.31
N ILE A 215 3.19 1.13 -15.13
CA ILE A 215 2.65 0.56 -16.36
C ILE A 215 2.53 -0.95 -16.18
N THR A 216 1.38 -1.51 -16.54
CA THR A 216 1.16 -2.95 -16.55
C THR A 216 1.56 -3.53 -17.90
N LEU A 217 2.52 -4.43 -17.90
CA LEU A 217 2.95 -5.20 -19.06
C LEU A 217 2.44 -6.64 -18.93
N ASP A 218 1.82 -7.14 -19.98
CA ASP A 218 1.22 -8.46 -20.02
C ASP A 218 2.05 -9.39 -20.91
N ASP A 219 3.26 -9.75 -20.47
CA ASP A 219 4.16 -10.67 -21.15
C ASP A 219 4.77 -10.08 -22.46
N THR A 220 4.82 -10.84 -23.55
CA THR A 220 5.35 -10.42 -24.86
C THR A 220 4.46 -9.40 -25.53
N GLU A 221 5.00 -8.67 -26.51
CA GLU A 221 4.23 -7.67 -27.29
C GLU A 221 2.94 -8.26 -27.89
N GLN A 222 3.02 -9.46 -28.45
CA GLN A 222 1.87 -10.14 -29.03
C GLN A 222 0.77 -10.42 -27.99
N THR A 223 1.16 -10.92 -26.82
CA THR A 223 0.24 -11.18 -25.72
C THR A 223 -0.32 -9.86 -25.17
N TYR A 224 0.53 -8.85 -24.98
CA TYR A 224 0.14 -7.53 -24.53
C TYR A 224 -0.93 -6.91 -25.43
N ASN A 225 -0.70 -6.85 -26.73
CA ASN A 225 -1.63 -6.25 -27.69
C ASN A 225 -2.98 -6.99 -27.70
N ARG A 226 -2.95 -8.32 -27.61
CA ARG A 226 -4.17 -9.14 -27.51
C ARG A 226 -4.94 -8.88 -26.20
N CYS A 227 -4.23 -8.77 -25.08
CA CYS A 227 -4.84 -8.57 -23.75
C CYS A 227 -5.41 -7.16 -23.58
N LYS A 228 -4.70 -6.15 -24.07
CA LYS A 228 -5.14 -4.73 -23.98
C LYS A 228 -6.27 -4.41 -24.94
N ALA A 229 -6.29 -4.99 -26.13
CA ALA A 229 -7.32 -4.74 -27.15
C ALA A 229 -7.61 -3.24 -27.29
N TYR A 230 -6.61 -2.47 -27.71
CA TYR A 230 -6.71 -1.02 -27.94
C TYR A 230 -7.74 -0.70 -29.03
N ILE A 231 -8.47 0.43 -28.88
CA ILE A 231 -9.50 0.92 -29.78
C ILE A 231 -9.17 2.32 -30.29
#